data_bf7ea9550db096fa1169da9b02064a9e
#
_entry.id   bf7ea9550db096fa1169da9b02064a9e
#
_cell.length_a   1.000
_cell.length_b   1.000
_cell.length_c   1.000
_cell.angle_alpha   90.00
_cell.angle_beta   90.00
_cell.angle_gamma   90.00
#
_symmetry.space_group_name_H-M   'P 1'
#
loop_
_entity.id
_entity.type
_entity.pdbx_description
1 polymer ?
#
loop_
_entity_poly.entity_id
_entity_poly.type
_entity_poly.pdbx_seq_one_letter_code
_entity_poly.pdbx_strand_id
1 'polypeptide(L)'
;MSVMVQSQLFMNSPRSEAEDLGDGIYRTLLGYDDKILMAKVRFEEGAVGAVHSHHHSQVSYVISGKFEVEVDGRKQVLEEGGCFFIPSMKAHGAVCLEPGILLDVFSPVREDFLGLEGAQS
;
A
#
# COMPACT_ATOMS: atom_id res chain seq x y z
N MET A 1 22.60 -17.75 8.61
CA MET A 1 21.46 -17.61 9.51
C MET A 1 20.55 -16.51 9.01
N SER A 2 19.29 -16.81 8.88
CA SER A 2 18.33 -15.80 8.42
C SER A 2 17.88 -14.94 9.60
N VAL A 3 17.65 -13.68 9.31
CA VAL A 3 17.09 -12.75 10.28
C VAL A 3 15.59 -12.79 10.12
N MET A 4 14.88 -13.04 11.21
CA MET A 4 13.44 -13.01 11.19
C MET A 4 12.96 -11.57 11.16
N VAL A 5 12.19 -11.23 10.16
CA VAL A 5 11.60 -9.90 10.01
C VAL A 5 10.17 -10.00 10.51
N GLN A 6 9.84 -9.22 11.53
CA GLN A 6 8.52 -9.31 12.13
C GLN A 6 8.20 -8.03 12.90
N SER A 7 6.97 -7.57 12.76
CA SER A 7 6.46 -6.45 13.55
C SER A 7 6.09 -6.92 14.97
N GLN A 8 5.71 -5.97 15.81
CA GLN A 8 5.10 -6.31 17.09
C GLN A 8 3.78 -7.02 16.83
N LEU A 9 3.33 -7.82 17.80
CA LEU A 9 2.06 -8.55 17.66
C LEU A 9 0.85 -7.61 17.75
N PHE A 10 0.97 -6.56 18.54
CA PHE A 10 -0.08 -5.56 18.73
C PHE A 10 0.51 -4.18 18.56
N MET A 11 -0.24 -3.28 17.94
CA MET A 11 0.21 -1.91 17.78
C MET A 11 -0.99 -1.01 17.57
N ASN A 12 -0.85 0.22 18.05
CA ASN A 12 -1.75 1.28 17.65
C ASN A 12 -1.06 2.05 16.54
N SER A 13 -1.84 2.69 15.69
CA SER A 13 -1.30 3.36 14.52
C SER A 13 -1.51 4.87 14.67
N PRO A 14 -0.72 5.55 15.51
CA PRO A 14 -0.86 6.98 15.66
C PRO A 14 -0.46 7.69 14.37
N ARG A 15 -1.19 8.76 14.05
CA ARG A 15 -0.94 9.53 12.85
C ARG A 15 0.49 10.06 12.78
N SER A 16 1.08 10.34 13.94
CA SER A 16 2.43 10.89 14.04
C SER A 16 3.51 9.94 13.52
N GLU A 17 3.18 8.66 13.36
CA GLU A 17 4.14 7.68 12.86
C GLU A 17 4.06 7.50 11.36
N ALA A 18 3.19 8.24 10.68
CA ALA A 18 3.08 8.12 9.23
C ALA A 18 4.34 8.70 8.56
N GLU A 19 4.83 7.96 7.60
CA GLU A 19 5.98 8.36 6.80
C GLU A 19 5.49 9.22 5.64
N ASP A 20 6.06 10.42 5.49
CA ASP A 20 5.71 11.31 4.39
C ASP A 20 6.46 10.84 3.14
N LEU A 21 5.73 10.34 2.17
CA LEU A 21 6.31 9.86 0.91
C LEU A 21 6.42 10.95 -0.14
N GLY A 22 5.94 12.17 0.17
CA GLY A 22 5.90 13.26 -0.77
C GLY A 22 4.60 13.27 -1.57
N ASP A 23 4.32 14.41 -2.19
CA ASP A 23 3.21 14.57 -3.12
C ASP A 23 1.84 14.19 -2.55
N GLY A 24 1.67 14.39 -1.23
CA GLY A 24 0.38 14.17 -0.59
C GLY A 24 0.08 12.73 -0.21
N ILE A 25 1.10 11.89 -0.08
CA ILE A 25 0.93 10.49 0.28
C ILE A 25 1.70 10.17 1.55
N TYR A 26 1.03 9.53 2.51
CA TYR A 26 1.59 9.20 3.82
C TYR A 26 1.32 7.74 4.14
N ARG A 27 2.35 7.03 4.60
CA ARG A 27 2.26 5.58 4.82
C ARG A 27 2.60 5.23 6.25
N THR A 28 1.80 4.35 6.84
CA THR A 28 2.07 3.75 8.15
C THR A 28 2.14 2.25 7.98
N LEU A 29 3.26 1.65 8.38
CA LEU A 29 3.38 0.19 8.34
C LEU A 29 2.66 -0.39 9.56
N LEU A 30 1.89 -1.43 9.31
CA LEU A 30 1.15 -2.14 10.36
C LEU A 30 1.79 -3.52 10.54
N GLY A 31 1.02 -4.56 10.76
CA GLY A 31 1.57 -5.88 11.02
C GLY A 31 2.28 -6.50 9.84
N TYR A 32 3.37 -7.21 10.10
CA TYR A 32 4.10 -7.91 9.03
C TYR A 32 5.03 -8.99 9.59
N ASP A 33 5.34 -9.95 8.72
CA ASP A 33 6.49 -10.83 8.86
C ASP A 33 7.04 -11.04 7.43
N ASP A 34 7.82 -12.07 7.20
CA ASP A 34 8.41 -12.29 5.87
C ASP A 34 7.39 -12.69 4.79
N LYS A 35 6.18 -13.07 5.18
CA LYS A 35 5.16 -13.59 4.27
C LYS A 35 4.06 -12.59 3.93
N ILE A 36 3.88 -11.57 4.76
CA ILE A 36 2.74 -10.66 4.62
C ILE A 36 3.07 -9.32 5.26
N LEU A 37 2.56 -8.25 4.69
CA LEU A 37 2.71 -6.91 5.26
C LEU A 37 1.45 -6.12 5.00
N MET A 38 0.98 -5.42 6.03
CA MET A 38 -0.15 -4.50 5.92
C MET A 38 0.36 -3.07 6.10
N ALA A 39 -0.10 -2.17 5.23
CA ALA A 39 0.23 -0.75 5.30
C ALA A 39 -1.04 0.07 5.15
N LYS A 40 -1.13 1.14 5.91
CA LYS A 40 -2.21 2.12 5.77
C LYS A 40 -1.63 3.32 5.04
N VAL A 41 -2.27 3.74 3.95
CA VAL A 41 -1.78 4.83 3.10
C VAL A 41 -2.85 5.89 2.99
N ARG A 42 -2.51 7.10 3.44
CA ARG A 42 -3.41 8.25 3.40
C ARG A 42 -3.03 9.13 2.21
N PHE A 43 -4.02 9.54 1.44
CA PHE A 43 -3.84 10.38 0.25
C PHE A 43 -4.57 11.69 0.41
N GLU A 44 -3.91 12.77 0.06
CA GLU A 44 -4.57 14.05 -0.11
C GLU A 44 -5.27 14.07 -1.48
N GLU A 45 -6.24 14.96 -1.62
CA GLU A 45 -6.96 15.10 -2.89
C GLU A 45 -5.96 15.40 -4.02
N GLY A 46 -6.12 14.71 -5.13
CA GLY A 46 -5.26 14.87 -6.29
C GLY A 46 -3.95 14.11 -6.23
N ALA A 47 -3.62 13.48 -5.10
CA ALA A 47 -2.39 12.71 -5.00
C ALA A 47 -2.43 11.52 -5.96
N VAL A 48 -1.28 11.23 -6.56
CA VAL A 48 -1.16 10.19 -7.58
C VAL A 48 -0.16 9.13 -7.13
N GLY A 49 -0.64 7.90 -6.99
CA GLY A 49 0.22 6.74 -6.92
C GLY A 49 0.52 6.31 -8.35
N ALA A 50 1.73 6.59 -8.82
CA ALA A 50 2.09 6.37 -10.21
C ALA A 50 1.97 4.90 -10.60
N VAL A 51 1.66 4.65 -11.85
CA VAL A 51 1.56 3.28 -12.36
C VAL A 51 2.92 2.60 -12.27
N HIS A 52 2.95 1.44 -11.66
CA HIS A 52 4.16 0.63 -11.48
C HIS A 52 3.77 -0.83 -11.31
N SER A 53 4.77 -1.71 -11.21
CA SER A 53 4.51 -3.13 -10.97
C SER A 53 5.53 -3.66 -9.98
N HIS A 54 5.18 -4.75 -9.32
CA HIS A 54 6.06 -5.46 -8.40
C HIS A 54 5.65 -6.93 -8.34
N HIS A 55 6.56 -7.77 -7.88
CA HIS A 55 6.29 -9.22 -7.85
C HIS A 55 5.31 -9.61 -6.73
N HIS A 56 5.10 -8.74 -5.76
CA HIS A 56 4.17 -9.00 -4.65
C HIS A 56 2.73 -9.01 -5.16
N SER A 57 1.93 -9.94 -4.66
CA SER A 57 0.48 -9.83 -4.81
C SER A 57 -0.02 -8.79 -3.82
N GLN A 58 -1.04 -8.07 -4.17
CA GLN A 58 -1.56 -6.99 -3.34
C GLN A 58 -3.08 -7.01 -3.34
N VAL A 59 -3.65 -6.82 -2.15
CA VAL A 59 -5.07 -6.53 -1.98
C VAL A 59 -5.16 -5.19 -1.28
N SER A 60 -6.02 -4.31 -1.78
CA SER A 60 -6.21 -3.00 -1.18
C SER A 60 -7.69 -2.74 -0.93
N TYR A 61 -7.98 -2.19 0.24
CA TYR A 61 -9.34 -1.88 0.67
C TYR A 61 -9.46 -0.38 0.84
N VAL A 62 -10.53 0.21 0.31
CA VAL A 62 -10.78 1.65 0.47
C VAL A 62 -11.47 1.87 1.81
N ILE A 63 -10.74 2.41 2.77
CA ILE A 63 -11.30 2.75 4.09
C ILE A 63 -12.16 4.00 3.97
N SER A 64 -11.69 4.99 3.22
CA SER A 64 -12.42 6.24 3.04
C SER A 64 -11.97 6.93 1.76
N GLY A 65 -12.75 7.88 1.29
CA GLY A 65 -12.41 8.66 0.12
C GLY A 65 -12.83 8.01 -1.19
N LYS A 66 -12.28 8.55 -2.27
CA LYS A 66 -12.63 8.08 -3.62
C LYS A 66 -11.37 8.05 -4.45
N PHE A 67 -11.18 6.96 -5.19
CA PHE A 67 -9.97 6.73 -5.98
C PHE A 67 -10.33 6.23 -7.37
N GLU A 68 -9.63 6.74 -8.38
CA GLU A 68 -9.63 6.08 -9.67
C GLU A 68 -8.46 5.11 -9.68
N VAL A 69 -8.74 3.82 -9.77
CA VAL A 69 -7.74 2.77 -9.67
C VAL A 69 -7.54 2.14 -11.04
N GLU A 70 -6.28 1.91 -11.39
CA GLU A 70 -5.93 1.20 -12.62
C GLU A 70 -5.20 -0.09 -12.25
N VAL A 71 -5.65 -1.20 -12.81
CA VAL A 71 -4.98 -2.50 -12.65
C VAL A 71 -4.98 -3.18 -14.02
N ASP A 72 -3.79 -3.53 -14.49
CA ASP A 72 -3.61 -4.24 -15.77
C ASP A 72 -4.33 -3.52 -16.92
N GLY A 73 -4.21 -2.18 -16.94
CA GLY A 73 -4.79 -1.33 -17.98
C GLY A 73 -6.26 -1.04 -17.82
N ARG A 74 -6.92 -1.58 -16.80
CA ARG A 74 -8.36 -1.37 -16.58
C ARG A 74 -8.54 -0.37 -15.45
N LYS A 75 -9.42 0.60 -15.65
CA LYS A 75 -9.66 1.65 -14.68
C LYS A 75 -11.05 1.54 -14.10
N GLN A 76 -11.17 1.85 -12.82
CA GLN A 76 -12.45 1.91 -12.14
C GLN A 76 -12.38 2.86 -10.97
N VAL A 77 -13.47 3.58 -10.71
CA VAL A 77 -13.57 4.45 -9.55
C VAL A 77 -14.11 3.61 -8.39
N LEU A 78 -13.41 3.65 -7.25
CA LEU A 78 -13.81 2.94 -6.04
C LEU A 78 -13.98 3.94 -4.91
N GLU A 79 -14.92 3.64 -4.02
CA GLU A 79 -15.24 4.44 -2.84
C GLU A 79 -15.14 3.57 -1.60
N GLU A 80 -15.47 4.14 -0.46
CA GLU A 80 -15.46 3.44 0.83
C GLU A 80 -16.11 2.06 0.69
N GLY A 81 -15.43 1.04 1.17
CA GLY A 81 -15.90 -0.35 1.08
C GLY A 81 -15.45 -1.06 -0.18
N GLY A 82 -14.88 -0.35 -1.15
CA GLY A 82 -14.36 -0.96 -2.36
C GLY A 82 -13.04 -1.67 -2.11
N CYS A 83 -12.72 -2.60 -3.00
CA CYS A 83 -11.51 -3.40 -2.89
C CYS A 83 -10.96 -3.64 -4.29
N PHE A 84 -9.63 -3.66 -4.42
CA PHE A 84 -9.03 -4.07 -5.68
C PHE A 84 -7.90 -5.05 -5.42
N PHE A 85 -7.72 -5.97 -6.36
CA PHE A 85 -6.72 -7.01 -6.28
C PHE A 85 -5.73 -6.84 -7.41
N ILE A 86 -4.46 -6.95 -7.08
CA ILE A 86 -3.37 -6.79 -8.03
C ILE A 86 -2.56 -8.08 -8.05
N PRO A 87 -2.71 -8.89 -9.11
CA PRO A 87 -1.87 -10.08 -9.26
C PRO A 87 -0.40 -9.70 -9.37
N SER A 88 0.48 -10.63 -9.04
CA SER A 88 1.93 -10.43 -9.15
C SER A 88 2.28 -9.87 -10.53
N MET A 89 3.13 -8.85 -10.55
CA MET A 89 3.71 -8.22 -11.74
C MET A 89 2.75 -7.37 -12.56
N LYS A 90 1.49 -7.27 -12.23
CA LYS A 90 0.56 -6.46 -13.00
C LYS A 90 0.75 -4.99 -12.70
N ALA A 91 0.77 -4.17 -13.74
CA ALA A 91 0.89 -2.72 -13.60
C ALA A 91 -0.34 -2.15 -12.93
N HIS A 92 -0.15 -1.22 -12.01
CA HIS A 92 -1.26 -0.63 -11.27
C HIS A 92 -0.89 0.75 -10.74
N GLY A 93 -1.91 1.54 -10.47
CA GLY A 93 -1.76 2.86 -9.88
C GLY A 93 -3.11 3.38 -9.42
N ALA A 94 -3.10 4.53 -8.76
CA ALA A 94 -4.33 5.12 -8.25
C ALA A 94 -4.21 6.63 -8.21
N VAL A 95 -5.31 7.32 -8.51
CA VAL A 95 -5.43 8.76 -8.36
C VAL A 95 -6.48 9.03 -7.31
N CYS A 96 -6.14 9.84 -6.31
CA CYS A 96 -7.07 10.17 -5.24
C CYS A 96 -7.99 11.30 -5.70
N LEU A 97 -9.27 10.99 -5.86
CA LEU A 97 -10.26 11.98 -6.31
C LEU A 97 -10.85 12.75 -5.13
N GLU A 98 -10.99 12.11 -3.97
CA GLU A 98 -11.38 12.74 -2.70
C GLU A 98 -10.47 12.21 -1.63
N PRO A 99 -10.03 13.05 -0.67
CA PRO A 99 -9.06 12.61 0.34
C PRO A 99 -9.49 11.30 0.98
N GLY A 100 -8.57 10.37 1.10
CA GLY A 100 -8.95 9.05 1.57
C GLY A 100 -7.79 8.23 2.06
N ILE A 101 -8.14 7.00 2.46
CA ILE A 101 -7.20 6.05 3.04
C ILE A 101 -7.40 4.70 2.37
N LEU A 102 -6.29 4.11 1.94
CA LEU A 102 -6.24 2.73 1.47
C LEU A 102 -5.55 1.88 2.52
N LEU A 103 -6.03 0.66 2.67
CA LEU A 103 -5.37 -0.35 3.47
C LEU A 103 -4.81 -1.38 2.49
N ASP A 104 -3.49 -1.45 2.41
CA ASP A 104 -2.79 -2.30 1.45
C ASP A 104 -2.23 -3.53 2.16
N VAL A 105 -2.43 -4.70 1.56
CA VAL A 105 -1.86 -5.95 2.07
C VAL A 105 -1.06 -6.59 0.96
N PHE A 106 0.21 -6.90 1.25
CA PHE A 106 1.15 -7.47 0.30
C PHE A 106 1.58 -8.86 0.74
N SER A 107 1.86 -9.72 -0.22
CA SER A 107 2.48 -11.01 0.02
C SER A 107 3.42 -11.34 -1.15
N PRO A 108 4.69 -11.65 -0.88
CA PRO A 108 5.36 -11.61 0.42
C PRO A 108 5.55 -10.18 0.94
N VAL A 109 6.35 -10.04 1.98
CA VAL A 109 6.60 -8.73 2.58
C VAL A 109 7.23 -7.77 1.57
N ARG A 110 6.85 -6.49 1.67
CA ARG A 110 7.50 -5.43 0.88
C ARG A 110 8.82 -5.07 1.58
N GLU A 111 9.88 -5.72 1.19
CA GLU A 111 11.20 -5.52 1.80
C GLU A 111 11.67 -4.08 1.62
N ASP A 112 11.33 -3.48 0.48
CA ASP A 112 11.68 -2.09 0.21
C ASP A 112 11.02 -1.12 1.22
N PHE A 113 9.82 -1.46 1.72
CA PHE A 113 9.17 -0.63 2.75
C PHE A 113 9.92 -0.68 4.07
N LEU A 114 10.63 -1.77 4.32
CA LEU A 114 11.39 -1.96 5.55
C LEU A 114 12.83 -1.48 5.43
N GLY A 115 13.22 -0.98 4.26
CA GLY A 115 14.58 -0.53 4.02
C GLY A 115 15.60 -1.66 3.95
N LEU A 116 15.20 -2.87 3.61
CA LEU A 116 16.09 -3.99 3.54
C LEU A 116 16.88 -3.98 2.23
N GLU A 117 18.20 -4.11 2.36
CA GLU A 117 19.07 -4.11 1.19
C GLU A 117 18.90 -5.36 0.37
N GLY A 118 19.15 -5.24 -0.92
CA GLY A 118 19.01 -6.37 -1.81
C GLY A 118 17.57 -6.75 -2.10
N ALA A 119 16.63 -6.05 -1.53
CA ALA A 119 15.21 -6.29 -1.75
C ALA A 119 14.74 -5.61 -3.02
N GLN A 120 15.59 -5.54 -3.95
CA GLN A 120 15.29 -4.87 -5.21
C GLN A 120 14.36 -5.71 -6.04
N SER A 121 13.51 -5.10 -6.65
CA SER A 121 12.69 -5.74 -7.64
C SER A 121 13.42 -5.82 -8.96
#